data_c8ff188fbff356237d832c62275535ab
#
_entry.id   c8ff188fbff356237d832c62275535ab
#
_cell.length_a   1.000
_cell.length_b   1.000
_cell.length_c   1.000
_cell.angle_alpha   90.00
_cell.angle_beta   90.00
_cell.angle_gamma   90.00
#
_symmetry.space_group_name_H-M   'P 1'
#
loop_
_entity.id
_entity.type
_entity.pdbx_description
1 polymer ?
#
loop_
_entity_poly.entity_id
_entity_poly.type
_entity_poly.pdbx_seq_one_letter_code
_entity_poly.pdbx_strand_id
1 'polypeptide(L)'
;MMIARLAVMAGVALTAPAMAADTKAADRVLAPMVACRAITATQDRAGCYDSALDRLRQAVASDQVTILDREQVQANRRAAFGYAGVDATQPQPAKRAAAKAAKAEAAPIEAVEEVDTTVVSAAPYTGDRWTITLADGATWRTTEGGMAVAPRAGTPVHIKRGLMNSYRMRIGNARAMSVVRVR
;
A
#
# COMPACT_ATOMS: atom_id res chain seq x y z
N MET A 1 37.95 -58.36 -24.44
CA MET A 1 38.32 -56.98 -24.11
C MET A 1 37.06 -56.08 -24.33
N MET A 2 36.35 -55.80 -23.23
CA MET A 2 35.16 -54.96 -23.27
C MET A 2 35.52 -53.60 -22.69
N ILE A 3 35.40 -52.55 -23.48
CA ILE A 3 35.66 -51.19 -23.08
C ILE A 3 34.33 -50.56 -22.69
N ALA A 4 34.12 -50.32 -21.37
CA ALA A 4 32.97 -49.62 -20.81
C ALA A 4 33.14 -48.11 -21.05
N ARG A 5 32.17 -47.46 -21.74
CA ARG A 5 32.09 -46.00 -21.88
C ARG A 5 31.23 -45.47 -20.76
N LEU A 6 31.84 -44.71 -19.81
CA LEU A 6 31.14 -43.88 -18.84
C LEU A 6 30.59 -42.62 -19.54
N ALA A 7 29.29 -42.44 -19.56
CA ALA A 7 28.66 -41.23 -19.96
C ALA A 7 28.52 -40.30 -18.74
N VAL A 8 29.21 -39.15 -18.77
CA VAL A 8 29.09 -38.10 -17.75
C VAL A 8 27.91 -37.21 -18.17
N MET A 9 26.83 -37.29 -17.41
CA MET A 9 25.68 -36.36 -17.51
C MET A 9 26.02 -35.06 -16.79
N ALA A 10 26.30 -33.99 -17.54
CA ALA A 10 26.42 -32.64 -17.02
C ALA A 10 25.02 -32.05 -16.76
N GLY A 11 24.64 -31.96 -15.49
CA GLY A 11 23.42 -31.30 -15.06
C GLY A 11 23.55 -29.78 -15.20
N VAL A 12 22.81 -29.18 -16.12
CA VAL A 12 22.67 -27.73 -16.23
C VAL A 12 21.67 -27.27 -15.17
N ALA A 13 22.16 -26.63 -14.11
CA ALA A 13 21.31 -25.96 -13.12
C ALA A 13 20.76 -24.66 -13.74
N LEU A 14 19.48 -24.65 -14.10
CA LEU A 14 18.76 -23.41 -14.43
C LEU A 14 18.54 -22.62 -13.13
N THR A 15 19.39 -21.62 -12.92
CA THR A 15 19.14 -20.58 -11.91
C THR A 15 18.12 -19.61 -12.50
N ALA A 16 16.88 -19.69 -12.04
CA ALA A 16 15.86 -18.70 -12.37
C ALA A 16 16.25 -17.34 -11.72
N PRO A 17 16.21 -16.22 -12.46
CA PRO A 17 16.46 -14.91 -11.87
C PRO A 17 15.32 -14.55 -10.92
N ALA A 18 15.66 -14.34 -9.65
CA ALA A 18 14.73 -13.82 -8.65
C ALA A 18 14.19 -12.46 -9.13
N MET A 19 12.87 -12.35 -9.22
CA MET A 19 12.14 -11.15 -9.64
C MET A 19 12.35 -10.00 -8.65
N ALA A 20 13.28 -9.11 -8.95
CA ALA A 20 13.42 -7.79 -8.31
C ALA A 20 12.45 -6.81 -9.00
N ALA A 21 11.17 -6.83 -8.62
CA ALA A 21 10.12 -6.20 -9.42
C ALA A 21 9.79 -4.73 -9.07
N ASP A 22 10.16 -4.19 -7.91
CA ASP A 22 9.55 -2.93 -7.44
C ASP A 22 10.48 -1.70 -7.33
N THR A 23 11.77 -1.86 -7.29
CA THR A 23 12.73 -0.74 -7.44
C THR A 23 12.81 -0.26 -8.89
N LYS A 24 12.46 -1.13 -9.84
CA LYS A 24 12.58 -0.88 -11.28
C LYS A 24 11.60 0.16 -11.85
N ALA A 25 10.51 0.50 -11.19
CA ALA A 25 9.55 1.48 -11.73
C ALA A 25 10.05 2.91 -11.53
N ALA A 26 10.47 3.28 -10.33
CA ALA A 26 11.08 4.58 -10.07
C ALA A 26 12.40 4.74 -10.83
N ASP A 27 13.23 3.69 -10.86
CA ASP A 27 14.50 3.71 -11.59
C ASP A 27 14.30 3.87 -13.10
N ARG A 28 13.30 3.23 -13.72
CA ARG A 28 12.99 3.41 -15.15
C ARG A 28 12.66 4.85 -15.51
N VAL A 29 12.02 5.58 -14.61
CA VAL A 29 11.63 6.98 -14.81
C VAL A 29 12.79 7.92 -14.53
N LEU A 30 13.56 7.69 -13.46
CA LEU A 30 14.59 8.59 -12.99
C LEU A 30 15.97 8.32 -13.65
N ALA A 31 16.26 7.07 -14.01
CA ALA A 31 17.57 6.72 -14.60
C ALA A 31 17.93 7.53 -15.85
N PRO A 32 17.01 7.83 -16.80
CA PRO A 32 17.32 8.69 -17.93
C PRO A 32 17.76 10.10 -17.50
N MET A 33 17.10 10.67 -16.48
CA MET A 33 17.44 11.99 -15.94
C MET A 33 18.78 11.97 -15.22
N VAL A 34 19.06 10.92 -14.45
CA VAL A 34 20.35 10.75 -13.77
C VAL A 34 21.49 10.61 -14.78
N ALA A 35 21.27 9.88 -15.88
CA ALA A 35 22.27 9.73 -16.94
C ALA A 35 22.65 11.05 -17.61
N CYS A 36 21.71 12.00 -17.75
CA CYS A 36 21.99 13.34 -18.30
C CYS A 36 23.06 14.13 -17.51
N ARG A 37 23.23 13.82 -16.22
CA ARG A 37 24.25 14.48 -15.37
C ARG A 37 25.69 14.22 -15.82
N ALA A 38 25.94 13.11 -16.51
CA ALA A 38 27.27 12.76 -17.02
C ALA A 38 27.69 13.59 -18.26
N ILE A 39 26.75 14.28 -18.91
CA ILE A 39 27.02 15.09 -20.09
C ILE A 39 27.67 16.41 -19.65
N THR A 40 28.89 16.67 -20.13
CA THR A 40 29.67 17.84 -19.75
C THR A 40 29.24 19.10 -20.50
N ALA A 41 28.89 18.99 -21.79
CA ALA A 41 28.41 20.08 -22.60
C ALA A 41 27.03 20.55 -22.13
N THR A 42 26.91 21.81 -21.73
CA THR A 42 25.69 22.36 -21.11
C THR A 42 24.49 22.29 -22.03
N GLN A 43 24.65 22.56 -23.32
CA GLN A 43 23.58 22.54 -24.31
C GLN A 43 23.05 21.11 -24.50
N ASP A 44 23.94 20.14 -24.63
CA ASP A 44 23.56 18.72 -24.83
C ASP A 44 22.91 18.16 -23.55
N ARG A 45 23.40 18.56 -22.39
CA ARG A 45 22.81 18.20 -21.11
C ARG A 45 21.38 18.75 -20.95
N ALA A 46 21.14 20.01 -21.37
CA ALA A 46 19.83 20.61 -21.35
C ALA A 46 18.86 19.81 -22.26
N GLY A 47 19.26 19.55 -23.50
CA GLY A 47 18.43 18.75 -24.44
C GLY A 47 18.16 17.31 -23.94
N CYS A 48 19.12 16.73 -23.21
CA CYS A 48 18.92 15.42 -22.58
C CYS A 48 17.81 15.48 -21.50
N TYR A 49 17.82 16.50 -20.63
CA TYR A 49 16.78 16.67 -19.61
C TYR A 49 15.42 16.96 -20.23
N ASP A 50 15.34 17.80 -21.27
CA ASP A 50 14.09 18.08 -21.98
C ASP A 50 13.48 16.78 -22.53
N SER A 51 14.28 15.96 -23.20
CA SER A 51 13.87 14.66 -23.73
C SER A 51 13.42 13.69 -22.62
N ALA A 52 14.09 13.69 -21.47
CA ALA A 52 13.74 12.83 -20.35
C ALA A 52 12.42 13.29 -19.70
N LEU A 53 12.18 14.60 -19.59
CA LEU A 53 10.94 15.18 -19.10
C LEU A 53 9.77 14.86 -20.01
N ASP A 54 9.95 14.96 -21.33
CA ASP A 54 8.89 14.63 -22.29
C ASP A 54 8.46 13.16 -22.19
N ARG A 55 9.43 12.24 -22.04
CA ARG A 55 9.13 10.81 -21.78
C ARG A 55 8.36 10.62 -20.49
N LEU A 56 8.72 11.32 -19.41
CA LEU A 56 7.97 11.25 -18.14
C LEU A 56 6.53 11.74 -18.33
N ARG A 57 6.35 12.91 -19.00
CA ARG A 57 5.01 13.46 -19.27
C ARG A 57 4.17 12.49 -20.10
N GLN A 58 4.75 11.85 -21.12
CA GLN A 58 4.08 10.86 -21.94
C GLN A 58 3.69 9.62 -21.10
N ALA A 59 4.57 9.14 -20.23
CA ALA A 59 4.29 8.01 -19.35
C ALA A 59 3.16 8.31 -18.35
N VAL A 60 3.08 9.55 -17.83
CA VAL A 60 1.98 10.00 -16.98
C VAL A 60 0.68 10.11 -17.80
N ALA A 61 0.73 10.69 -19.00
CA ALA A 61 -0.44 10.86 -19.86
C ALA A 61 -1.02 9.53 -20.37
N SER A 62 -0.20 8.47 -20.44
CA SER A 62 -0.61 7.10 -20.83
C SER A 62 -0.88 6.17 -19.66
N ASP A 63 -1.03 6.71 -18.44
CA ASP A 63 -1.28 5.96 -17.19
C ASP A 63 -0.21 4.88 -16.85
N GLN A 64 0.97 4.93 -17.50
CA GLN A 64 2.08 4.03 -17.17
C GLN A 64 2.79 4.40 -15.87
N VAL A 65 2.69 5.66 -15.47
CA VAL A 65 3.26 6.21 -14.23
C VAL A 65 2.26 7.12 -13.57
N THR A 66 2.02 6.90 -12.29
CA THR A 66 1.23 7.80 -11.44
C THR A 66 2.15 8.48 -10.44
N ILE A 67 2.14 9.81 -10.42
CA ILE A 67 2.89 10.60 -9.45
C ILE A 67 1.94 10.93 -8.31
N LEU A 68 2.27 10.47 -7.10
CA LEU A 68 1.51 10.76 -5.89
C LEU A 68 2.40 11.50 -4.92
N ASP A 69 1.90 12.56 -4.33
CA ASP A 69 2.55 13.19 -3.19
C ASP A 69 2.30 12.41 -1.90
N ARG A 70 2.99 12.80 -0.82
CA ARG A 70 2.86 12.13 0.48
C ARG A 70 1.45 12.19 1.05
N GLU A 71 0.75 13.32 0.85
CA GLU A 71 -0.60 13.51 1.37
C GLU A 71 -1.60 12.61 0.65
N GLN A 72 -1.49 12.52 -0.68
CA GLN A 72 -2.30 11.59 -1.50
C GLN A 72 -2.06 10.13 -1.10
N VAL A 73 -0.80 9.74 -0.87
CA VAL A 73 -0.48 8.38 -0.39
C VAL A 73 -1.11 8.12 0.98
N GLN A 74 -1.06 9.07 1.91
CA GLN A 74 -1.70 8.94 3.22
C GLN A 74 -3.23 8.92 3.11
N ALA A 75 -3.82 9.76 2.28
CA ALA A 75 -5.27 9.75 2.03
C ALA A 75 -5.73 8.41 1.46
N ASN A 76 -5.02 7.87 0.47
CA ASN A 76 -5.30 6.55 -0.10
C ASN A 76 -5.18 5.43 0.94
N ARG A 77 -4.18 5.48 1.83
CA ARG A 77 -4.03 4.51 2.92
C ARG A 77 -5.17 4.57 3.93
N ARG A 78 -5.62 5.78 4.30
CA ARG A 78 -6.78 5.95 5.17
C ARG A 78 -8.05 5.44 4.49
N ALA A 79 -8.26 5.77 3.22
CA ALA A 79 -9.40 5.27 2.45
C ALA A 79 -9.40 3.74 2.32
N ALA A 80 -8.22 3.13 2.26
CA ALA A 80 -8.04 1.67 2.19
C ALA A 80 -8.09 0.97 3.55
N PHE A 81 -8.07 1.70 4.67
CA PHE A 81 -8.05 1.13 6.01
C PHE A 81 -9.26 0.21 6.25
N GLY A 82 -9.00 -1.02 6.66
CA GLY A 82 -10.05 -2.02 6.92
C GLY A 82 -10.47 -2.89 5.74
N TYR A 83 -10.01 -2.62 4.52
CA TYR A 83 -10.24 -3.55 3.42
C TYR A 83 -9.27 -4.73 3.49
N ALA A 84 -9.83 -5.95 3.41
CA ALA A 84 -9.03 -7.15 3.26
C ALA A 84 -8.32 -7.13 1.89
N GLY A 85 -6.99 -7.35 1.88
CA GLY A 85 -6.20 -7.41 0.63
C GLY A 85 -5.47 -6.13 0.25
N VAL A 86 -5.80 -4.97 0.81
CA VAL A 86 -5.03 -3.73 0.58
C VAL A 86 -3.72 -3.73 1.37
N ASP A 87 -3.60 -4.59 2.36
CA ASP A 87 -2.36 -4.84 3.09
C ASP A 87 -1.26 -5.49 2.23
N ALA A 88 -1.60 -6.04 1.06
CA ALA A 88 -0.64 -6.56 0.10
C ALA A 88 0.29 -5.47 -0.49
N THR A 89 -0.04 -4.19 -0.32
CA THR A 89 0.83 -3.07 -0.69
C THR A 89 1.76 -2.64 0.44
N GLN A 90 1.64 -3.22 1.65
CA GLN A 90 2.69 -3.06 2.66
C GLN A 90 3.96 -3.75 2.17
N PRO A 91 5.12 -3.07 2.23
CA PRO A 91 6.40 -3.72 1.92
C PRO A 91 6.54 -4.95 2.83
N GLN A 92 6.63 -6.13 2.23
CA GLN A 92 6.91 -7.36 2.98
C GLN A 92 8.20 -7.22 3.80
N PRO A 93 8.38 -7.96 4.90
CA PRO A 93 9.55 -7.83 5.80
C PRO A 93 10.91 -7.87 5.08
N ALA A 94 11.01 -8.60 3.97
CA ALA A 94 12.22 -8.61 3.13
C ALA A 94 12.54 -7.25 2.50
N LYS A 95 11.54 -6.41 2.23
CA LYS A 95 11.71 -5.04 1.71
C LYS A 95 12.10 -4.03 2.80
N ARG A 96 11.82 -4.32 4.08
CA ARG A 96 12.29 -3.48 5.20
C ARG A 96 13.81 -3.47 5.35
N ALA A 97 14.48 -4.56 5.02
CA ALA A 97 15.95 -4.63 5.06
C ALA A 97 16.60 -3.78 3.94
N ALA A 98 16.04 -3.81 2.72
CA ALA A 98 16.49 -2.98 1.61
C ALA A 98 16.15 -1.49 1.80
N ALA A 99 14.98 -1.18 2.38
CA ALA A 99 14.56 0.19 2.72
C ALA A 99 15.44 0.80 3.83
N LYS A 100 16.02 -0.02 4.71
CA LYS A 100 16.96 0.47 5.75
C LYS A 100 18.28 0.98 5.15
N ALA A 101 18.71 0.46 3.99
CA ALA A 101 19.89 0.94 3.28
C ALA A 101 19.65 2.24 2.51
N ALA A 102 18.40 2.52 2.09
CA ALA A 102 18.00 3.76 1.41
C ALA A 102 17.57 4.88 2.38
N LYS A 103 17.79 4.72 3.69
CA LYS A 103 17.24 5.53 4.78
C LYS A 103 18.06 6.80 5.06
N ALA A 104 18.45 7.57 4.06
CA ALA A 104 19.08 8.86 4.35
C ALA A 104 18.13 10.07 4.25
N GLU A 105 16.98 10.04 3.57
CA GLU A 105 16.26 11.29 3.29
C GLU A 105 14.71 11.28 3.27
N ALA A 106 14.05 10.18 3.36
CA ALA A 106 12.59 10.18 3.40
C ALA A 106 12.08 9.41 4.62
N ALA A 107 11.45 10.11 5.56
CA ALA A 107 10.72 9.46 6.64
C ALA A 107 9.74 8.43 6.05
N PRO A 108 9.68 7.19 6.59
CA PRO A 108 8.79 6.17 6.07
C PRO A 108 7.34 6.68 6.15
N ILE A 109 6.56 6.45 5.10
CA ILE A 109 5.12 6.68 5.15
C ILE A 109 4.55 5.64 6.11
N GLU A 110 4.07 6.09 7.27
CA GLU A 110 3.58 5.22 8.33
C GLU A 110 2.32 4.45 7.89
N ALA A 111 2.22 3.20 8.32
CA ALA A 111 0.99 2.43 8.18
C ALA A 111 -0.12 3.09 8.99
N VAL A 112 -1.34 3.13 8.45
CA VAL A 112 -2.51 3.57 9.21
C VAL A 112 -2.91 2.43 10.15
N GLU A 113 -2.68 2.61 11.44
CA GLU A 113 -3.01 1.63 12.48
C GLU A 113 -4.34 1.94 13.16
N GLU A 114 -4.76 3.22 13.12
CA GLU A 114 -5.99 3.68 13.73
C GLU A 114 -6.62 4.83 12.93
N VAL A 115 -7.93 4.97 13.03
CA VAL A 115 -8.72 6.02 12.38
C VAL A 115 -9.71 6.58 13.38
N ASP A 116 -9.72 7.91 13.52
CA ASP A 116 -10.73 8.66 14.25
C ASP A 116 -11.69 9.32 13.25
N THR A 117 -12.99 9.20 13.51
CA THR A 117 -14.07 9.69 12.66
C THR A 117 -15.37 9.86 13.46
N THR A 118 -16.50 10.05 12.79
CA THR A 118 -17.81 10.15 13.43
C THR A 118 -18.85 9.30 12.70
N VAL A 119 -19.89 8.91 13.43
CA VAL A 119 -21.05 8.22 12.85
C VAL A 119 -21.84 9.18 11.97
N VAL A 120 -22.18 8.76 10.76
CA VAL A 120 -23.18 9.42 9.90
C VAL A 120 -24.54 8.75 10.07
N SER A 121 -24.58 7.42 10.00
CA SER A 121 -25.80 6.66 10.18
C SER A 121 -25.50 5.25 10.71
N ALA A 122 -26.49 4.64 11.34
CA ALA A 122 -26.44 3.26 11.76
C ALA A 122 -27.77 2.56 11.43
N ALA A 123 -27.69 1.37 10.84
CA ALA A 123 -28.83 0.54 10.50
C ALA A 123 -28.70 -0.83 11.17
N PRO A 124 -29.78 -1.42 11.69
CA PRO A 124 -29.74 -2.76 12.23
C PRO A 124 -29.38 -3.76 11.12
N TYR A 125 -28.59 -4.77 11.48
CA TYR A 125 -28.18 -5.82 10.55
C TYR A 125 -28.82 -7.17 10.91
N THR A 126 -28.44 -7.75 12.03
CA THR A 126 -28.99 -9.02 12.51
C THR A 126 -28.91 -9.06 14.03
N GLY A 127 -30.04 -9.24 14.71
CA GLY A 127 -30.10 -9.16 16.18
C GLY A 127 -29.68 -7.76 16.64
N ASP A 128 -28.74 -7.71 17.58
CA ASP A 128 -28.16 -6.48 18.13
C ASP A 128 -26.86 -6.02 17.44
N ARG A 129 -26.66 -6.47 16.17
CA ARG A 129 -25.55 -6.05 15.32
C ARG A 129 -25.96 -4.92 14.40
N TRP A 130 -25.00 -4.05 14.07
CA TRP A 130 -25.24 -2.82 13.34
C TRP A 130 -24.33 -2.70 12.10
N THR A 131 -24.87 -2.11 11.07
CA THR A 131 -24.12 -1.56 9.94
C THR A 131 -24.00 -0.06 10.15
N ILE A 132 -22.78 0.46 10.22
CA ILE A 132 -22.46 1.83 10.63
C ILE A 132 -21.74 2.51 9.47
N THR A 133 -22.29 3.63 9.00
CA THR A 133 -21.66 4.48 7.99
C THR A 133 -20.97 5.64 8.69
N LEU A 134 -19.74 5.90 8.32
CA LEU A 134 -18.87 6.91 8.93
C LEU A 134 -18.71 8.13 8.02
N ALA A 135 -18.17 9.23 8.57
CA ALA A 135 -18.02 10.49 7.86
C ALA A 135 -17.06 10.44 6.67
N ASP A 136 -16.13 9.51 6.66
CA ASP A 136 -15.21 9.22 5.55
C ASP A 136 -15.87 8.38 4.42
N GLY A 137 -17.16 8.06 4.55
CA GLY A 137 -17.92 7.21 3.62
C GLY A 137 -17.73 5.71 3.83
N ALA A 138 -16.85 5.31 4.74
CA ALA A 138 -16.64 3.90 5.07
C ALA A 138 -17.86 3.30 5.76
N THR A 139 -18.19 2.07 5.39
CA THR A 139 -19.28 1.32 6.02
C THR A 139 -18.72 0.10 6.73
N TRP A 140 -19.04 -0.01 8.00
CA TRP A 140 -18.55 -1.06 8.87
C TRP A 140 -19.73 -1.85 9.48
N ARG A 141 -19.50 -3.12 9.72
CA ARG A 141 -20.47 -4.01 10.36
C ARG A 141 -19.90 -4.58 11.64
N THR A 142 -20.67 -4.53 12.74
CA THR A 142 -20.28 -5.21 13.97
C THR A 142 -20.38 -6.72 13.79
N THR A 143 -19.38 -7.48 14.25
CA THR A 143 -19.35 -8.94 14.17
C THR A 143 -19.91 -9.61 15.42
N GLU A 144 -19.91 -8.88 16.52
CA GLU A 144 -20.48 -9.27 17.80
C GLU A 144 -21.61 -8.31 18.20
N GLY A 145 -22.56 -8.81 18.99
CA GLY A 145 -23.60 -8.00 19.58
C GLY A 145 -23.10 -7.20 20.79
N GLY A 146 -23.99 -6.49 21.43
CA GLY A 146 -23.70 -5.75 22.67
C GLY A 146 -23.98 -4.25 22.61
N MET A 147 -24.64 -3.81 21.55
CA MET A 147 -25.13 -2.44 21.43
C MET A 147 -26.65 -2.44 21.25
N ALA A 148 -27.35 -2.34 22.36
CA ALA A 148 -28.83 -2.40 22.37
C ALA A 148 -29.49 -1.20 21.68
N VAL A 149 -28.79 -0.08 21.51
CA VAL A 149 -29.29 1.16 20.92
C VAL A 149 -28.39 1.60 19.78
N ALA A 150 -29.00 2.05 18.68
CA ALA A 150 -28.28 2.61 17.54
C ALA A 150 -27.38 3.78 17.95
N PRO A 151 -26.14 3.83 17.51
CA PRO A 151 -25.29 5.00 17.71
C PRO A 151 -25.88 6.20 16.94
N ARG A 152 -25.86 7.37 17.57
CA ARG A 152 -26.39 8.61 16.99
C ARG A 152 -25.39 9.20 16.00
N ALA A 153 -25.90 9.88 14.96
CA ALA A 153 -25.07 10.69 14.07
C ALA A 153 -24.24 11.69 14.86
N GLY A 154 -23.01 11.94 14.43
CA GLY A 154 -22.05 12.82 15.10
C GLY A 154 -21.31 12.17 16.27
N THR A 155 -21.67 10.95 16.70
CA THR A 155 -20.94 10.26 17.79
C THR A 155 -19.51 9.96 17.34
N PRO A 156 -18.47 10.30 18.14
CA PRO A 156 -17.09 9.98 17.82
C PRO A 156 -16.85 8.47 17.71
N VAL A 157 -16.05 8.09 16.75
CA VAL A 157 -15.67 6.70 16.51
C VAL A 157 -14.16 6.58 16.42
N HIS A 158 -13.61 5.64 17.15
CA HIS A 158 -12.21 5.26 17.08
C HIS A 158 -12.09 3.82 16.62
N ILE A 159 -11.38 3.58 15.53
CA ILE A 159 -11.15 2.25 14.97
C ILE A 159 -9.68 1.96 15.01
N LYS A 160 -9.32 0.83 15.60
CA LYS A 160 -7.94 0.37 15.70
C LYS A 160 -7.77 -1.00 15.05
N ARG A 161 -6.66 -1.16 14.33
CA ARG A 161 -6.23 -2.46 13.82
C ARG A 161 -5.81 -3.35 14.99
N GLY A 162 -6.29 -4.57 15.01
CA GLY A 162 -5.88 -5.64 15.93
C GLY A 162 -4.97 -6.66 15.26
N LEU A 163 -4.73 -7.76 15.93
CA LEU A 163 -3.97 -8.89 15.38
C LEU A 163 -4.75 -9.58 14.24
N MET A 164 -4.02 -10.24 13.33
CA MET A 164 -4.58 -11.04 12.23
C MET A 164 -5.61 -10.28 11.37
N ASN A 165 -5.34 -9.00 11.04
CA ASN A 165 -6.24 -8.14 10.26
C ASN A 165 -7.64 -7.98 10.86
N SER A 166 -7.77 -8.11 12.17
CA SER A 166 -9.00 -7.77 12.88
C SER A 166 -9.08 -6.26 13.12
N TYR A 167 -10.29 -5.74 13.34
CA TYR A 167 -10.52 -4.34 13.66
C TYR A 167 -11.43 -4.23 14.86
N ARG A 168 -11.10 -3.27 15.73
CA ARG A 168 -11.92 -2.96 16.90
C ARG A 168 -12.38 -1.51 16.83
N MET A 169 -13.69 -1.32 16.95
CA MET A 169 -14.35 -0.02 16.91
C MET A 169 -14.89 0.33 18.28
N ARG A 170 -14.60 1.54 18.74
CA ARG A 170 -15.23 2.15 19.91
C ARG A 170 -16.06 3.36 19.46
N ILE A 171 -17.31 3.42 19.88
CA ILE A 171 -18.26 4.48 19.53
C ILE A 171 -18.59 5.25 20.79
N GLY A 172 -18.22 6.53 20.85
CA GLY A 172 -18.32 7.34 22.04
C GLY A 172 -17.62 6.68 23.22
N ASN A 173 -18.35 6.53 24.33
CA ASN A 173 -17.86 5.89 25.55
C ASN A 173 -18.18 4.38 25.64
N ALA A 174 -18.73 3.77 24.56
CA ALA A 174 -19.07 2.36 24.58
C ALA A 174 -17.81 1.49 24.61
N ARG A 175 -17.98 0.21 25.00
CA ARG A 175 -16.92 -0.79 24.92
C ARG A 175 -16.51 -1.00 23.46
N ALA A 176 -15.22 -1.18 23.21
CA ALA A 176 -14.73 -1.53 21.89
C ALA A 176 -15.23 -2.90 21.47
N MET A 177 -15.78 -2.98 20.25
CA MET A 177 -16.36 -4.20 19.64
C MET A 177 -15.60 -4.56 18.36
N SER A 178 -15.67 -5.83 17.98
CA SER A 178 -15.10 -6.32 16.74
C SER A 178 -15.95 -5.90 15.56
N VAL A 179 -15.28 -5.43 14.49
CA VAL A 179 -15.95 -4.95 13.27
C VAL A 179 -15.23 -5.44 12.02
N VAL A 180 -15.96 -5.47 10.92
CA VAL A 180 -15.42 -5.70 9.57
C VAL A 180 -15.87 -4.56 8.66
N ARG A 181 -15.00 -4.13 7.77
CA ARG A 181 -15.36 -3.17 6.75
C ARG A 181 -16.13 -3.86 5.62
N VAL A 182 -17.21 -3.23 5.15
CA VAL A 182 -18.04 -3.77 4.07
C VAL A 182 -18.08 -2.87 2.85
N ARG A 183 -17.75 -1.59 3.03
CA ARG A 183 -17.60 -0.62 1.93
C ARG A 183 -16.68 0.53 2.33
#